data_0d1f9efe044c43f285fc7a4170b3644a
#
_entry.id   0d1f9efe044c43f285fc7a4170b3644a
#
_cell.length_a   1.000
_cell.length_b   1.000
_cell.length_c   1.000
_cell.angle_alpha   90.00
_cell.angle_beta   90.00
_cell.angle_gamma   90.00
#
_symmetry.space_group_name_H-M   'P 1'
#
loop_
_entity.id
_entity.type
_entity.pdbx_description
1 polymer ?
#
loop_
_entity_poly.entity_id
_entity_poly.type
_entity_poly.pdbx_seq_one_letter_code
_entity_poly.pdbx_strand_id
1 'polypeptide(L)'
;MKISFQNNLISNVSELTSQMYAHFTTDNIVKNINTAQITTYTTYLKSELLVPILTDKENRTIIDAMFQNNLNVTLAAQTTFMHRNTLMYRLDKIKAKIGLDVRSFDDACIIKNMILIYEKYVNRV
;
A
#
# COMPACT_ATOMS: atom_id res chain seq x y z
N MET A 1 -12.41 15.04 10.94
CA MET A 1 -12.31 14.17 12.13
C MET A 1 -10.86 13.85 12.38
N LYS A 2 -10.46 13.85 13.62
CA LYS A 2 -9.10 13.54 13.98
C LYS A 2 -8.98 12.09 14.38
N ILE A 3 -8.16 11.35 13.69
CA ILE A 3 -7.91 9.94 13.98
C ILE A 3 -6.54 9.82 14.62
N SER A 4 -6.44 9.00 15.63
CA SER A 4 -5.15 8.72 16.26
C SER A 4 -5.01 7.23 16.49
N PHE A 5 -3.76 6.78 16.63
CA PHE A 5 -3.50 5.39 16.95
C PHE A 5 -4.07 4.98 18.30
N GLN A 6 -4.19 5.93 19.24
CA GLN A 6 -4.72 5.62 20.56
C GLN A 6 -6.19 5.21 20.53
N ASN A 7 -7.00 5.81 19.69
CA ASN A 7 -8.41 5.47 19.62
C ASN A 7 -8.75 4.49 18.51
N ASN A 8 -7.77 4.15 17.68
CA ASN A 8 -7.90 3.11 16.65
C ASN A 8 -9.02 3.36 15.64
N LEU A 9 -9.39 4.62 15.44
CA LEU A 9 -10.43 4.97 14.47
C LEU A 9 -9.79 5.37 13.16
N ILE A 10 -10.00 4.53 12.15
CA ILE A 10 -9.56 4.81 10.78
C ILE A 10 -10.75 4.57 9.88
N SER A 11 -11.31 5.63 9.34
CA SER A 11 -12.56 5.55 8.60
C SER A 11 -12.38 5.58 7.09
N ASN A 12 -11.20 5.92 6.59
CA ASN A 12 -10.96 5.96 5.13
C ASN A 12 -9.47 5.91 4.83
N VAL A 13 -9.13 5.81 3.55
CA VAL A 13 -7.74 5.73 3.08
C VAL A 13 -6.94 6.95 3.51
N SER A 14 -7.53 8.14 3.41
CA SER A 14 -6.84 9.37 3.78
C SER A 14 -6.42 9.38 5.24
N GLU A 15 -7.29 8.91 6.12
CA GLU A 15 -6.97 8.84 7.54
C GLU A 15 -5.89 7.80 7.81
N LEU A 16 -5.96 6.64 7.16
CA LEU A 16 -4.93 5.62 7.29
C LEU A 16 -3.59 6.16 6.79
N THR A 17 -3.58 6.86 5.67
CA THR A 17 -2.39 7.47 5.12
C THR A 17 -1.75 8.42 6.12
N SER A 18 -2.54 9.29 6.74
CA SER A 18 -2.05 10.23 7.74
C SER A 18 -1.43 9.51 8.94
N GLN A 19 -2.07 8.44 9.40
CA GLN A 19 -1.56 7.66 10.52
C GLN A 19 -0.24 6.98 10.15
N MET A 20 -0.14 6.44 8.95
CA MET A 20 1.07 5.76 8.50
C MET A 20 2.23 6.72 8.29
N TYR A 21 1.98 7.96 7.84
CA TYR A 21 3.02 8.97 7.75
C TYR A 21 3.62 9.31 9.11
N ALA A 22 2.81 9.29 10.17
CA ALA A 22 3.32 9.54 11.52
C ALA A 22 4.28 8.46 12.00
N HIS A 23 4.25 7.27 11.40
CA HIS A 23 5.11 6.13 11.74
C HIS A 23 5.88 5.68 10.51
N PHE A 24 6.46 6.60 9.82
CA PHE A 24 6.89 6.43 8.44
C PHE A 24 7.85 5.28 8.17
N THR A 25 8.75 4.95 9.04
CA THR A 25 9.69 3.88 8.70
C THR A 25 9.02 2.52 8.76
N THR A 26 9.31 1.69 7.77
CA THR A 26 8.79 0.32 7.71
C THR A 26 9.04 -0.44 9.01
N ASP A 27 10.26 -0.34 9.55
CA ASP A 27 10.60 -1.03 10.78
C ASP A 27 9.78 -0.54 11.95
N ASN A 28 9.53 0.76 12.05
CA ASN A 28 8.70 1.29 13.12
C ASN A 28 7.28 0.76 13.06
N ILE A 29 6.69 0.72 11.89
CA ILE A 29 5.33 0.21 11.74
C ILE A 29 5.26 -1.25 12.14
N VAL A 30 6.21 -2.07 11.67
CA VAL A 30 6.18 -3.51 11.91
C VAL A 30 6.56 -3.85 13.36
N LYS A 31 7.53 -3.14 13.95
CA LYS A 31 8.06 -3.48 15.27
C LYS A 31 7.31 -2.80 16.42
N ASN A 32 6.86 -1.57 16.22
CA ASN A 32 6.37 -0.73 17.31
C ASN A 32 4.86 -0.59 17.33
N ILE A 33 4.17 -1.16 16.36
CA ILE A 33 2.71 -1.10 16.32
C ILE A 33 2.15 -2.00 17.43
N ASN A 34 1.25 -1.46 18.24
CA ASN A 34 0.64 -2.24 19.31
C ASN A 34 -0.52 -3.10 18.78
N THR A 35 -1.03 -4.00 19.63
CA THR A 35 -2.09 -4.93 19.23
C THR A 35 -3.32 -4.22 18.69
N ALA A 36 -3.73 -3.12 19.31
CA ALA A 36 -4.91 -2.37 18.88
C ALA A 36 -4.67 -1.75 17.50
N GLN A 37 -3.48 -1.20 17.27
CA GLN A 37 -3.12 -0.64 15.97
C GLN A 37 -3.07 -1.70 14.89
N ILE A 38 -2.51 -2.87 15.21
CA ILE A 38 -2.49 -4.01 14.28
C ILE A 38 -3.90 -4.40 13.89
N THR A 39 -4.79 -4.52 14.87
CA THR A 39 -6.19 -4.86 14.61
C THR A 39 -6.85 -3.84 13.69
N THR A 40 -6.62 -2.56 13.94
CA THR A 40 -7.18 -1.49 13.12
C THR A 40 -6.67 -1.57 11.68
N TYR A 41 -5.36 -1.70 11.49
CA TYR A 41 -4.78 -1.78 10.16
C TYR A 41 -5.22 -3.03 9.41
N THR A 42 -5.26 -4.19 10.08
CA THR A 42 -5.67 -5.42 9.42
C THR A 42 -7.14 -5.39 9.06
N THR A 43 -7.98 -4.80 9.90
CA THR A 43 -9.40 -4.63 9.58
C THR A 43 -9.57 -3.76 8.34
N TYR A 44 -8.83 -2.65 8.28
CA TYR A 44 -8.89 -1.78 7.11
C TYR A 44 -8.38 -2.48 5.86
N LEU A 45 -7.27 -3.22 5.98
CA LEU A 45 -6.67 -3.93 4.86
C LEU A 45 -7.55 -5.08 4.35
N LYS A 46 -8.45 -5.59 5.17
CA LYS A 46 -9.44 -6.58 4.75
C LYS A 46 -10.61 -5.96 4.01
N SER A 47 -10.69 -4.64 3.95
CA SER A 47 -11.79 -3.98 3.25
C SER A 47 -11.77 -4.30 1.76
N GLU A 48 -12.90 -4.12 1.13
CA GLU A 48 -13.04 -4.33 -0.32
C GLU A 48 -12.19 -3.37 -1.14
N LEU A 49 -11.70 -2.32 -0.52
CA LEU A 49 -10.90 -1.31 -1.20
C LEU A 49 -9.47 -1.75 -1.45
N LEU A 50 -8.82 -2.32 -0.44
CA LEU A 50 -7.38 -2.62 -0.50
C LEU A 50 -7.06 -4.07 -0.81
N VAL A 51 -7.78 -5.01 -0.21
CA VAL A 51 -7.45 -6.42 -0.36
C VAL A 51 -7.49 -6.89 -1.82
N PRO A 52 -8.49 -6.50 -2.63
CA PRO A 52 -8.50 -6.92 -4.04
C PRO A 52 -7.27 -6.43 -4.80
N ILE A 53 -6.76 -5.24 -4.47
CA ILE A 53 -5.54 -4.72 -5.11
C ILE A 53 -4.33 -5.52 -4.67
N LEU A 54 -4.20 -5.78 -3.37
CA LEU A 54 -3.03 -6.45 -2.82
C LEU A 54 -2.97 -7.93 -3.17
N THR A 55 -4.12 -8.57 -3.39
CA THR A 55 -4.18 -9.99 -3.71
C THR A 55 -4.20 -10.26 -5.21
N ASP A 56 -4.47 -9.27 -6.02
CA ASP A 56 -4.42 -9.44 -7.47
C ASP A 56 -2.98 -9.61 -7.92
N LYS A 57 -2.71 -10.75 -8.53
CA LYS A 57 -1.35 -11.13 -8.90
C LYS A 57 -0.71 -10.14 -9.85
N GLU A 58 -1.46 -9.64 -10.81
CA GLU A 58 -0.93 -8.69 -11.78
C GLU A 58 -0.62 -7.34 -11.15
N ASN A 59 -1.51 -6.85 -10.30
CA ASN A 59 -1.27 -5.61 -9.57
C ASN A 59 -0.02 -5.73 -8.70
N ARG A 60 0.15 -6.85 -8.00
CA ARG A 60 1.33 -7.05 -7.16
C ARG A 60 2.61 -7.09 -8.00
N THR A 61 2.56 -7.74 -9.15
CA THR A 61 3.72 -7.77 -10.05
C THR A 61 4.11 -6.36 -10.47
N ILE A 62 3.15 -5.54 -10.81
CA ILE A 62 3.38 -4.14 -11.22
C ILE A 62 3.92 -3.31 -10.07
N ILE A 63 3.31 -3.43 -8.90
CA ILE A 63 3.73 -2.68 -7.71
C ILE A 63 5.15 -3.07 -7.33
N ASP A 64 5.45 -4.36 -7.30
CA ASP A 64 6.79 -4.84 -6.97
C ASP A 64 7.83 -4.36 -7.98
N ALA A 65 7.49 -4.36 -9.27
CA ALA A 65 8.40 -3.85 -10.30
C ALA A 65 8.69 -2.37 -10.13
N MET A 66 7.69 -1.59 -9.76
CA MET A 66 7.89 -0.16 -9.47
C MET A 66 8.85 0.03 -8.29
N PHE A 67 8.67 -0.73 -7.23
CA PHE A 67 9.55 -0.65 -6.06
C PHE A 67 10.98 -1.06 -6.40
N GLN A 68 11.14 -2.15 -7.13
CA GLN A 68 12.46 -2.68 -7.50
C GLN A 68 13.22 -1.76 -8.44
N ASN A 69 12.52 -0.96 -9.21
CA ASN A 69 13.10 -0.05 -10.19
C ASN A 69 13.09 1.41 -9.76
N ASN A 70 13.01 1.66 -8.46
CA ASN A 70 13.06 3.02 -7.89
C ASN A 70 11.98 3.93 -8.47
N LEU A 71 10.80 3.39 -8.70
CA LEU A 71 9.64 4.10 -9.23
C LEU A 71 9.83 4.61 -10.66
N ASN A 72 10.77 4.03 -11.39
CA ASN A 72 10.99 4.36 -12.80
C ASN A 72 10.06 3.53 -13.68
N VAL A 73 9.09 4.19 -14.29
CA VAL A 73 8.05 3.52 -15.09
C VAL A 73 8.65 2.79 -16.28
N THR A 74 9.62 3.39 -16.96
CA THR A 74 10.23 2.78 -18.15
C THR A 74 10.94 1.48 -17.78
N LEU A 75 11.72 1.48 -16.70
CA LEU A 75 12.42 0.28 -16.24
C LEU A 75 11.44 -0.77 -15.71
N ALA A 76 10.41 -0.34 -15.00
CA ALA A 76 9.40 -1.28 -14.53
C ALA A 76 8.66 -1.95 -15.69
N ALA A 77 8.37 -1.21 -16.74
CA ALA A 77 7.75 -1.77 -17.93
C ALA A 77 8.66 -2.82 -18.59
N GLN A 78 9.96 -2.54 -18.68
CA GLN A 78 10.92 -3.51 -19.22
C GLN A 78 10.97 -4.77 -18.35
N THR A 79 11.02 -4.61 -17.04
CA THR A 79 11.08 -5.73 -16.09
C THR A 79 9.84 -6.62 -16.20
N THR A 80 8.67 -6.04 -16.42
CA THR A 80 7.41 -6.78 -16.52
C THR A 80 7.06 -7.20 -17.94
N PHE A 81 7.90 -6.88 -18.90
CA PHE A 81 7.65 -7.14 -20.31
C PHE A 81 6.33 -6.52 -20.80
N MET A 82 6.00 -5.35 -20.25
CA MET A 82 4.82 -4.58 -20.63
C MET A 82 5.23 -3.39 -21.47
N HIS A 83 4.34 -2.99 -22.39
CA HIS A 83 4.47 -1.69 -23.01
C HIS A 83 4.28 -0.60 -21.94
N ARG A 84 5.07 0.48 -22.04
CA ARG A 84 5.01 1.56 -21.05
C ARG A 84 3.59 2.12 -20.88
N ASN A 85 2.87 2.29 -21.97
CA ASN A 85 1.50 2.83 -21.89
C ASN A 85 0.54 1.88 -21.18
N THR A 86 0.73 0.58 -21.34
CA THR A 86 -0.06 -0.42 -20.62
C THR A 86 0.20 -0.34 -19.12
N LEU A 87 1.47 -0.21 -18.75
CA LEU A 87 1.83 -0.06 -17.34
C LEU A 87 1.22 1.21 -16.75
N MET A 88 1.32 2.32 -17.45
CA MET A 88 0.74 3.59 -17.01
C MET A 88 -0.77 3.48 -16.81
N TYR A 89 -1.46 2.84 -17.72
CA TYR A 89 -2.90 2.62 -17.60
C TYR A 89 -3.25 1.84 -16.35
N ARG A 90 -2.49 0.79 -16.06
CA ARG A 90 -2.74 -0.04 -14.88
C ARG A 90 -2.43 0.71 -13.58
N LEU A 91 -1.39 1.52 -13.57
CA LEU A 91 -1.08 2.36 -12.42
C LEU A 91 -2.19 3.38 -12.18
N ASP A 92 -2.75 3.94 -13.24
CA ASP A 92 -3.89 4.85 -13.13
C ASP A 92 -5.12 4.16 -12.56
N LYS A 93 -5.35 2.90 -12.93
CA LYS A 93 -6.47 2.13 -12.38
C LYS A 93 -6.30 1.86 -10.89
N ILE A 94 -5.09 1.53 -10.46
CA ILE A 94 -4.81 1.33 -9.04
C ILE A 94 -5.07 2.63 -8.29
N LYS A 95 -4.56 3.75 -8.79
CA LYS A 95 -4.77 5.05 -8.18
C LYS A 95 -6.25 5.39 -8.07
N ALA A 96 -7.02 5.10 -9.10
CA ALA A 96 -8.46 5.38 -9.07
C ALA A 96 -9.19 4.57 -8.00
N LYS A 97 -8.70 3.37 -7.71
CA LYS A 97 -9.34 2.50 -6.73
C LYS A 97 -8.98 2.81 -5.29
N ILE A 98 -7.70 3.08 -5.01
CA ILE A 98 -7.25 3.25 -3.63
C ILE A 98 -6.84 4.67 -3.28
N GLY A 99 -6.81 5.57 -4.27
CA GLY A 99 -6.44 6.97 -4.01
C GLY A 99 -4.95 7.21 -3.80
N LEU A 100 -4.11 6.19 -4.01
CA LEU A 100 -2.67 6.29 -3.84
C LEU A 100 -1.99 5.98 -5.16
N ASP A 101 -1.00 6.81 -5.51
CA ASP A 101 -0.28 6.68 -6.77
C ASP A 101 1.06 6.00 -6.52
N VAL A 102 1.24 4.80 -7.06
CA VAL A 102 2.48 4.03 -6.90
C VAL A 102 3.69 4.77 -7.46
N ARG A 103 3.49 5.72 -8.38
CA ARG A 103 4.57 6.52 -8.97
C ARG A 103 5.07 7.62 -8.05
N SER A 104 4.28 8.00 -7.06
CA SER A 104 4.66 9.01 -6.08
C SER A 104 5.43 8.34 -4.94
N PHE A 105 6.58 8.89 -4.59
CA PHE A 105 7.40 8.32 -3.52
C PHE A 105 6.63 8.18 -2.21
N ASP A 106 5.94 9.24 -1.81
CA ASP A 106 5.19 9.22 -0.54
C ASP A 106 4.11 8.16 -0.55
N ASP A 107 3.33 8.09 -1.63
CA ASP A 107 2.28 7.09 -1.75
C ASP A 107 2.85 5.67 -1.86
N ALA A 108 3.96 5.53 -2.56
CA ALA A 108 4.64 4.24 -2.67
C ALA A 108 5.07 3.72 -1.30
N CYS A 109 5.57 4.59 -0.43
CA CYS A 109 5.94 4.22 0.93
C CYS A 109 4.73 3.72 1.71
N ILE A 110 3.60 4.38 1.59
CA ILE A 110 2.37 3.96 2.26
C ILE A 110 1.93 2.59 1.75
N ILE A 111 1.94 2.40 0.44
CA ILE A 111 1.56 1.11 -0.16
C ILE A 111 2.50 0.01 0.30
N LYS A 112 3.80 0.27 0.33
CA LYS A 112 4.79 -0.71 0.79
C LYS A 112 4.52 -1.13 2.22
N ASN A 113 4.26 -0.17 3.10
CA ASN A 113 3.97 -0.46 4.49
C ASN A 113 2.67 -1.24 4.65
N MET A 114 1.64 -0.90 3.88
CA MET A 114 0.38 -1.65 3.90
C MET A 114 0.58 -3.09 3.46
N ILE A 115 1.38 -3.31 2.43
CA ILE A 115 1.69 -4.66 1.95
C ILE A 115 2.39 -5.46 3.03
N LEU A 116 3.38 -4.87 3.70
CA LEU A 116 4.12 -5.55 4.77
C LEU A 116 3.23 -5.91 5.94
N ILE A 117 2.34 -5.00 6.34
CA ILE A 117 1.38 -5.27 7.41
C ILE A 117 0.42 -6.39 6.99
N TYR A 118 -0.09 -6.32 5.76
CA TYR A 118 -0.98 -7.34 5.25
C TYR A 118 -0.32 -8.72 5.27
N GLU A 119 0.89 -8.82 4.75
CA GLU A 119 1.60 -10.10 4.67
C GLU A 119 1.93 -10.66 6.04
N LYS A 120 2.26 -9.78 6.99
CA LYS A 120 2.64 -10.23 8.32
C LYS A 120 1.43 -10.60 9.19
N TYR A 121 0.35 -9.85 9.12
CA TYR A 121 -0.74 -9.98 10.10
C TYR A 121 -2.06 -10.44 9.53
N VAL A 122 -2.27 -10.37 8.23
CA VAL A 122 -3.54 -10.75 7.61
C VAL A 122 -3.40 -12.03 6.81
N ASN A 123 -2.44 -12.06 5.90
CA ASN A 123 -2.21 -13.22 5.03
C ASN A 123 -1.23 -14.18 5.68
N ARG A 124 -1.65 -14.78 6.76
CA ARG A 124 -0.85 -15.81 7.41
C ARG A 124 -1.21 -17.16 6.86
N VAL A 125 -0.23 -17.80 6.37
CA VAL A 125 -0.40 -19.17 5.86
C VAL A 125 0.34 -20.12 6.77
#